data_69fb13a5529bb5965d8a25cc50e140cb
#
_entry.id   69fb13a5529bb5965d8a25cc50e140cb
#
_cell.length_a   1.000
_cell.length_b   1.000
_cell.length_c   1.000
_cell.angle_alpha   90.00
_cell.angle_beta   90.00
_cell.angle_gamma   90.00
#
_symmetry.space_group_name_H-M   'P 1'
#
loop_
_entity.id
_entity.type
_entity.pdbx_description
1 polymer ?
#
loop_
_entity_poly.entity_id
_entity_poly.type
_entity_poly.pdbx_seq_one_letter_code
_entity_poly.pdbx_strand_id
1 'polypeptide(L)'
;MSSKKVIIFSAPSGAGKTTIVKHLLQNLTSQLSFSISACSRAPRQNEVNGKDYHFLSVEDFKKGIENKLFLEWEEVYPNLFYGTLLEEVERIWSNGKAIIFDVDVKGGISLKQHFGEKALSVFVAPPSLGVLEERLRSRGTESEEDLQKRIGKAAQEMTHKSDFDKVLVNENLERACQQALEMAQDFLAD
;
A
#
# COMPACT_ATOMS: atom_id res chain seq x y z
N MET A 1 -7.36 10.44 -24.02
CA MET A 1 -7.89 10.66 -22.65
C MET A 1 -7.06 9.79 -21.73
N SER A 2 -6.37 10.35 -20.74
CA SER A 2 -5.61 9.54 -19.78
C SER A 2 -6.60 8.57 -19.11
N SER A 3 -6.38 7.27 -19.27
CA SER A 3 -7.21 6.26 -18.60
C SER A 3 -7.00 6.44 -17.10
N LYS A 4 -8.08 6.61 -16.33
CA LYS A 4 -8.06 6.72 -14.86
C LYS A 4 -7.65 5.36 -14.26
N LYS A 5 -6.41 4.92 -14.53
CA LYS A 5 -5.86 3.65 -14.09
C LYS A 5 -5.29 3.74 -12.68
N VAL A 6 -5.32 2.63 -12.00
CA VAL A 6 -4.90 2.47 -10.61
C VAL A 6 -4.07 1.21 -10.46
N ILE A 7 -2.95 1.27 -9.75
CA ILE A 7 -2.14 0.11 -9.38
C ILE A 7 -2.10 0.03 -7.87
N ILE A 8 -2.48 -1.10 -7.32
CA ILE A 8 -2.60 -1.34 -5.88
C ILE A 8 -1.58 -2.39 -5.48
N PHE A 9 -0.64 -2.02 -4.63
CA PHE A 9 0.27 -2.95 -3.99
C PHE A 9 -0.12 -3.18 -2.55
N SER A 10 -0.27 -4.45 -2.18
CA SER A 10 -0.53 -4.87 -0.80
C SER A 10 0.40 -6.01 -0.41
N ALA A 11 0.72 -6.08 0.87
CA ALA A 11 1.64 -7.09 1.38
C ALA A 11 1.56 -7.19 2.90
N PRO A 12 1.94 -8.32 3.48
CA PRO A 12 2.29 -8.40 4.88
C PRO A 12 3.47 -7.48 5.21
N SER A 13 3.49 -6.99 6.45
CA SER A 13 4.61 -6.17 6.93
C SER A 13 5.93 -6.92 6.78
N GLY A 14 6.94 -6.31 6.15
CA GLY A 14 8.25 -6.96 5.94
C GLY A 14 8.42 -7.65 4.60
N ALA A 15 7.38 -7.74 3.77
CA ALA A 15 7.47 -8.40 2.45
C ALA A 15 8.24 -7.59 1.38
N GLY A 16 8.60 -6.32 1.63
CA GLY A 16 9.39 -5.49 0.71
C GLY A 16 8.57 -4.60 -0.22
N LYS A 17 7.26 -4.48 -0.01
CA LYS A 17 6.32 -3.70 -0.82
C LYS A 17 6.79 -2.27 -1.11
N THR A 18 7.12 -1.51 -0.08
CA THR A 18 7.52 -0.09 -0.22
C THR A 18 8.75 0.10 -1.10
N THR A 19 9.70 -0.84 -1.09
CA THR A 19 10.88 -0.77 -1.97
C THR A 19 10.47 -0.98 -3.43
N ILE A 20 9.58 -1.94 -3.69
CA ILE A 20 9.05 -2.21 -5.04
C ILE A 20 8.26 -0.98 -5.55
N VAL A 21 7.37 -0.42 -4.73
CA VAL A 21 6.60 0.78 -5.08
C VAL A 21 7.52 1.96 -5.40
N LYS A 22 8.55 2.19 -4.61
CA LYS A 22 9.56 3.25 -4.88
C LYS A 22 10.28 3.00 -6.21
N HIS A 23 10.64 1.76 -6.52
CA HIS A 23 11.26 1.42 -7.80
C HIS A 23 10.35 1.75 -8.99
N LEU A 24 9.07 1.44 -8.91
CA LEU A 24 8.09 1.79 -9.95
C LEU A 24 7.97 3.31 -10.13
N LEU A 25 7.87 4.05 -9.05
CA LEU A 25 7.78 5.52 -9.09
C LEU A 25 9.01 6.16 -9.70
N GLN A 26 10.20 5.59 -9.51
CA GLN A 26 11.44 6.08 -10.12
C GLN A 26 11.49 5.81 -11.64
N ASN A 27 10.96 4.68 -12.09
CA ASN A 27 11.02 4.28 -13.50
C ASN A 27 9.83 4.80 -14.34
N LEU A 28 8.69 5.08 -13.71
CA LEU A 28 7.45 5.50 -14.36
C LEU A 28 6.98 6.89 -13.89
N THR A 29 7.90 7.80 -13.62
CA THR A 29 7.63 9.14 -13.05
C THR A 29 6.68 9.98 -13.89
N SER A 30 6.67 9.80 -15.22
CA SER A 30 5.75 10.51 -16.13
C SER A 30 4.34 9.94 -16.12
N GLN A 31 4.17 8.67 -15.75
CA GLN A 31 2.90 7.93 -15.86
C GLN A 31 2.24 7.67 -14.51
N LEU A 32 3.03 7.51 -13.43
CA LEU A 32 2.56 7.18 -12.09
C LEU A 32 2.72 8.32 -11.10
N SER A 33 1.81 8.41 -10.17
CA SER A 33 1.94 9.24 -8.97
C SER A 33 1.50 8.46 -7.74
N PHE A 34 2.25 8.63 -6.65
CA PHE A 34 1.95 8.01 -5.37
C PHE A 34 0.74 8.67 -4.71
N SER A 35 -0.18 7.87 -4.21
CA SER A 35 -1.27 8.34 -3.36
C SER A 35 -0.80 8.41 -1.91
N ILE A 36 -0.79 9.61 -1.37
CA ILE A 36 -0.40 9.85 0.02
C ILE A 36 -1.58 9.53 0.92
N SER A 37 -1.46 8.45 1.70
CA SER A 37 -2.50 8.04 2.65
C SER A 37 -2.58 9.00 3.84
N ALA A 38 -3.77 9.13 4.41
CA ALA A 38 -3.95 9.75 5.73
C ALA A 38 -3.74 8.70 6.84
N CYS A 39 -3.26 9.14 7.99
CA CYS A 39 -3.19 8.29 9.19
C CYS A 39 -3.39 9.11 10.48
N SER A 40 -3.87 8.43 11.53
CA SER A 40 -4.12 9.06 12.84
C SER A 40 -2.97 8.90 13.86
N ARG A 41 -1.85 8.28 13.46
CA ARG A 41 -0.68 8.20 14.34
C ARG A 41 0.19 9.46 14.25
N ALA A 42 0.97 9.69 15.28
CA ALA A 42 2.01 10.70 15.23
C ALA A 42 3.07 10.37 14.15
N PRO A 43 3.66 11.38 13.49
CA PRO A 43 4.76 11.19 12.57
C PRO A 43 5.98 10.58 13.29
N ARG A 44 6.69 9.68 12.60
CA ARG A 44 7.97 9.16 13.04
C ARG A 44 9.07 10.17 12.76
N GLN A 45 10.27 9.94 13.35
CA GLN A 45 11.43 10.73 13.03
C GLN A 45 11.68 10.71 11.51
N ASN A 46 11.82 11.90 10.90
CA ASN A 46 12.01 12.11 9.46
C ASN A 46 10.78 11.92 8.55
N GLU A 47 9.60 11.62 9.07
CA GLU A 47 8.38 11.66 8.27
C GLU A 47 7.83 13.10 8.17
N VAL A 48 7.39 13.46 6.98
CA VAL A 48 6.91 14.82 6.65
C VAL A 48 5.43 14.77 6.28
N ASN A 49 4.64 15.63 6.93
CA ASN A 49 3.21 15.76 6.61
C ASN A 49 3.01 16.21 5.15
N GLY A 50 2.06 15.57 4.47
CA GLY A 50 1.76 15.83 3.06
C GLY A 50 2.78 15.25 2.06
N LYS A 51 3.77 14.48 2.56
CA LYS A 51 4.75 13.77 1.75
C LYS A 51 4.75 12.28 2.02
N ASP A 52 4.89 11.89 3.29
CA ASP A 52 4.88 10.49 3.69
C ASP A 52 3.46 10.04 4.04
N TYR A 53 2.75 10.86 4.79
CA TYR A 53 1.34 10.72 5.15
C TYR A 53 0.70 12.10 5.33
N HIS A 54 -0.63 12.16 5.24
CA HIS A 54 -1.44 13.22 5.84
C HIS A 54 -1.70 12.82 7.29
N PHE A 55 -0.94 13.40 8.23
CA PHE A 55 -1.08 13.10 9.66
C PHE A 55 -2.26 13.90 10.23
N LEU A 56 -3.27 13.20 10.69
CA LEU A 56 -4.48 13.75 11.29
C LEU A 56 -4.56 13.36 12.77
N SER A 57 -5.27 14.14 13.57
CA SER A 57 -5.68 13.66 14.87
C SER A 57 -6.73 12.54 14.72
N VAL A 58 -6.91 11.71 15.77
CA VAL A 58 -7.98 10.70 15.78
C VAL A 58 -9.35 11.35 15.58
N GLU A 59 -9.55 12.51 16.21
CA GLU A 59 -10.80 13.27 16.11
C GLU A 59 -11.04 13.78 14.68
N ASP A 60 -10.02 14.38 14.04
CA ASP A 60 -10.14 14.89 12.67
C ASP A 60 -10.30 13.76 11.66
N PHE A 61 -9.64 12.61 11.90
CA PHE A 61 -9.85 11.42 11.06
C PHE A 61 -11.31 10.95 11.13
N LYS A 62 -11.88 10.83 12.34
CA LYS A 62 -13.28 10.45 12.55
C LYS A 62 -14.26 11.44 11.92
N LYS A 63 -14.00 12.74 12.06
CA LYS A 63 -14.78 13.79 11.35
C LYS A 63 -14.70 13.61 9.83
N GLY A 64 -13.53 13.27 9.31
CA GLY A 64 -13.32 12.97 7.88
C GLY A 64 -14.16 11.79 7.41
N ILE A 65 -14.30 10.74 8.24
CA ILE A 65 -15.16 9.58 7.96
C ILE A 65 -16.64 10.02 7.90
N GLU A 66 -17.11 10.77 8.90
CA GLU A 66 -18.48 11.29 8.96
C GLU A 66 -18.81 12.16 7.74
N ASN A 67 -17.86 12.98 7.31
CA ASN A 67 -17.98 13.85 6.14
C ASN A 67 -17.71 13.13 4.80
N LYS A 68 -17.49 11.80 4.80
CA LYS A 68 -17.23 10.99 3.60
C LYS A 68 -16.05 11.49 2.76
N LEU A 69 -14.97 11.96 3.40
CA LEU A 69 -13.78 12.46 2.74
C LEU A 69 -12.85 11.35 2.28
N PHE A 70 -13.04 10.12 2.75
CA PHE A 70 -12.22 8.98 2.43
C PHE A 70 -12.86 8.10 1.36
N LEU A 71 -12.03 7.62 0.44
CA LEU A 71 -12.37 6.58 -0.52
C LEU A 71 -12.50 5.23 0.17
N GLU A 72 -11.55 4.93 1.05
CA GLU A 72 -11.51 3.78 1.95
C GLU A 72 -10.77 4.18 3.23
N TRP A 73 -11.02 3.48 4.30
CA TRP A 73 -10.31 3.61 5.57
C TRP A 73 -10.41 2.33 6.38
N GLU A 74 -9.42 2.12 7.26
CA GLU A 74 -9.34 0.96 8.16
C GLU A 74 -8.85 1.39 9.54
N GLU A 75 -9.48 0.87 10.59
CA GLU A 75 -8.95 0.92 11.95
C GLU A 75 -8.05 -0.31 12.17
N VAL A 76 -6.75 -0.14 11.98
CA VAL A 76 -5.76 -1.23 12.03
C VAL A 76 -5.50 -1.71 13.47
N TYR A 77 -5.55 -0.78 14.43
CA TYR A 77 -5.54 -1.00 15.87
C TYR A 77 -6.45 0.05 16.53
N PRO A 78 -6.90 -0.15 17.78
CA PRO A 78 -7.77 0.81 18.46
C PRO A 78 -7.24 2.26 18.39
N ASN A 79 -8.04 3.16 17.79
CA ASN A 79 -7.72 4.55 17.50
C ASN A 79 -6.55 4.79 16.53
N LEU A 80 -6.12 3.77 15.80
CA LEU A 80 -5.11 3.89 14.75
C LEU A 80 -5.75 3.66 13.38
N PHE A 81 -6.04 4.75 12.70
CA PHE A 81 -6.69 4.76 11.41
C PHE A 81 -5.70 5.02 10.27
N TYR A 82 -5.96 4.40 9.13
CA TYR A 82 -5.36 4.70 7.84
C TYR A 82 -6.45 4.81 6.79
N GLY A 83 -6.24 5.62 5.76
CA GLY A 83 -7.22 5.74 4.68
C GLY A 83 -6.72 6.58 3.53
N THR A 84 -7.44 6.49 2.42
CA THR A 84 -7.18 7.22 1.19
C THR A 84 -8.17 8.36 1.05
N LEU A 85 -7.68 9.59 0.97
CA LEU A 85 -8.51 10.77 0.77
C LEU A 85 -9.01 10.85 -0.69
N LEU A 86 -10.27 11.20 -0.90
CA LEU A 86 -10.84 11.41 -2.23
C LEU A 86 -10.12 12.52 -2.99
N GLU A 87 -9.74 13.60 -2.31
CA GLU A 87 -9.01 14.72 -2.92
C GLU A 87 -7.65 14.31 -3.48
N GLU A 88 -6.99 13.32 -2.88
CA GLU A 88 -5.71 12.80 -3.34
C GLU A 88 -5.85 12.04 -4.67
N VAL A 89 -6.93 11.27 -4.81
CA VAL A 89 -7.28 10.60 -6.07
C VAL A 89 -7.53 11.62 -7.17
N GLU A 90 -8.34 12.64 -6.89
CA GLU A 90 -8.65 13.70 -7.85
C GLU A 90 -7.40 14.51 -8.24
N ARG A 91 -6.55 14.84 -7.27
CA ARG A 91 -5.28 15.53 -7.50
C ARG A 91 -4.40 14.79 -8.51
N ILE A 92 -4.26 13.48 -8.36
CA ILE A 92 -3.40 12.67 -9.23
C ILE A 92 -4.02 12.56 -10.63
N TRP A 93 -5.29 12.28 -10.74
CA TRP A 93 -5.97 12.16 -12.04
C TRP A 93 -6.04 13.49 -12.80
N SER A 94 -6.18 14.62 -12.11
CA SER A 94 -6.14 15.95 -12.72
C SER A 94 -4.78 16.26 -13.36
N ASN A 95 -3.70 15.63 -12.85
CA ASN A 95 -2.37 15.72 -13.44
C ASN A 95 -2.12 14.69 -14.58
N GLY A 96 -3.16 13.96 -15.00
CA GLY A 96 -3.08 13.01 -16.10
C GLY A 96 -2.27 11.74 -15.81
N LYS A 97 -2.01 11.42 -14.53
CA LYS A 97 -1.25 10.25 -14.10
C LYS A 97 -2.14 9.14 -13.57
N ALA A 98 -1.68 7.89 -13.70
CA ALA A 98 -2.24 6.76 -12.98
C ALA A 98 -1.82 6.80 -11.50
N ILE A 99 -2.64 6.24 -10.64
CA ILE A 99 -2.39 6.20 -9.20
C ILE A 99 -1.67 4.91 -8.83
N ILE A 100 -0.67 5.00 -7.95
CA ILE A 100 -0.12 3.84 -7.26
C ILE A 100 -0.38 3.95 -5.76
N PHE A 101 -0.96 2.88 -5.19
CA PHE A 101 -1.26 2.72 -3.77
C PHE A 101 -0.30 1.74 -3.10
N ASP A 102 0.18 2.10 -1.92
CA ASP A 102 0.93 1.25 -0.98
C ASP A 102 0.07 1.10 0.29
N VAL A 103 -0.81 0.11 0.31
CA VAL A 103 -1.82 -0.08 1.36
C VAL A 103 -1.71 -1.46 2.03
N ASP A 104 -2.37 -1.65 3.15
CA ASP A 104 -2.50 -2.96 3.75
C ASP A 104 -3.45 -3.87 2.93
N VAL A 105 -3.59 -5.12 3.36
CA VAL A 105 -4.34 -6.11 2.57
C VAL A 105 -5.82 -5.78 2.49
N LYS A 106 -6.44 -5.33 3.58
CA LYS A 106 -7.86 -4.97 3.59
C LYS A 106 -8.14 -3.73 2.75
N GLY A 107 -7.31 -2.69 2.89
CA GLY A 107 -7.38 -1.49 2.06
C GLY A 107 -7.22 -1.83 0.58
N GLY A 108 -6.28 -2.74 0.24
CA GLY A 108 -6.09 -3.19 -1.14
C GLY A 108 -7.31 -3.89 -1.74
N ILE A 109 -7.97 -4.76 -0.97
CA ILE A 109 -9.21 -5.42 -1.38
C ILE A 109 -10.33 -4.39 -1.58
N SER A 110 -10.50 -3.46 -0.64
CA SER A 110 -11.50 -2.39 -0.73
C SER A 110 -11.30 -1.49 -1.95
N LEU A 111 -10.06 -1.09 -2.22
CA LEU A 111 -9.71 -0.31 -3.41
C LEU A 111 -9.96 -1.09 -4.70
N LYS A 112 -9.60 -2.38 -4.75
CA LYS A 112 -9.88 -3.22 -5.92
C LYS A 112 -11.38 -3.34 -6.18
N GLN A 113 -12.19 -3.53 -5.16
CA GLN A 113 -13.65 -3.57 -5.28
C GLN A 113 -14.21 -2.23 -5.81
N HIS A 114 -13.66 -1.11 -5.33
CA HIS A 114 -14.10 0.23 -5.76
C HIS A 114 -13.75 0.53 -7.22
N PHE A 115 -12.51 0.24 -7.64
CA PHE A 115 -12.02 0.60 -8.98
C PHE A 115 -12.31 -0.46 -10.05
N GLY A 116 -12.58 -1.71 -9.67
CA GLY A 116 -12.88 -2.81 -10.57
C GLY A 116 -11.77 -3.05 -11.60
N GLU A 117 -12.12 -3.05 -12.88
CA GLU A 117 -11.20 -3.30 -13.99
C GLU A 117 -10.19 -2.15 -14.22
N LYS A 118 -10.47 -0.95 -13.69
CA LYS A 118 -9.51 0.16 -13.75
C LYS A 118 -8.31 -0.02 -12.83
N ALA A 119 -8.34 -1.04 -11.96
CA ALA A 119 -7.28 -1.32 -11.01
C ALA A 119 -6.59 -2.64 -11.29
N LEU A 120 -5.25 -2.61 -11.32
CA LEU A 120 -4.40 -3.78 -11.17
C LEU A 120 -4.04 -3.93 -9.68
N SER A 121 -4.46 -5.01 -9.05
CA SER A 121 -4.11 -5.33 -7.66
C SER A 121 -3.02 -6.41 -7.59
N VAL A 122 -1.94 -6.10 -6.87
CA VAL A 122 -0.75 -6.97 -6.74
C VAL A 122 -0.48 -7.25 -5.28
N PHE A 123 -0.49 -8.53 -4.91
CA PHE A 123 -0.09 -8.99 -3.60
C PHE A 123 1.39 -9.34 -3.60
N VAL A 124 2.20 -8.62 -2.82
CA VAL A 124 3.62 -8.94 -2.66
C VAL A 124 3.77 -9.95 -1.54
N ALA A 125 4.13 -11.18 -1.92
CA ALA A 125 4.30 -12.30 -0.99
C ALA A 125 5.79 -12.47 -0.63
N PRO A 126 6.14 -12.72 0.65
CA PRO A 126 7.44 -13.31 0.97
C PRO A 126 7.49 -14.75 0.47
N PRO A 127 8.68 -15.36 0.26
CA PRO A 127 8.80 -16.76 -0.13
C PRO A 127 8.16 -17.73 0.88
N SER A 128 8.27 -17.40 2.17
CA SER A 128 7.67 -18.13 3.28
C SER A 128 7.47 -17.22 4.50
N LEU A 129 6.68 -17.68 5.46
CA LEU A 129 6.54 -16.99 6.76
C LEU A 129 7.86 -16.98 7.55
N GLY A 130 8.69 -18.03 7.42
CA GLY A 130 10.02 -18.08 8.05
C GLY A 130 10.95 -16.98 7.54
N VAL A 131 11.01 -16.79 6.22
CA VAL A 131 11.79 -15.68 5.61
C VAL A 131 11.25 -14.32 6.05
N LEU A 132 9.93 -14.19 6.17
CA LEU A 132 9.32 -12.95 6.68
C LEU A 132 9.74 -12.67 8.12
N GLU A 133 9.68 -13.68 8.99
CA GLU A 133 10.12 -13.58 10.39
C GLU A 133 11.58 -13.15 10.48
N GLU A 134 12.49 -13.76 9.72
CA GLU A 134 13.89 -13.37 9.66
C GLU A 134 14.06 -11.90 9.26
N ARG A 135 13.32 -11.45 8.25
CA ARG A 135 13.35 -10.04 7.80
C ARG A 135 12.83 -9.07 8.86
N LEU A 136 11.80 -9.46 9.61
CA LEU A 136 11.27 -8.65 10.72
C LEU A 136 12.26 -8.60 11.88
N ARG A 137 12.85 -9.74 12.29
CA ARG A 137 13.88 -9.80 13.35
C ARG A 137 15.11 -8.98 13.01
N SER A 138 15.58 -9.01 11.76
CA SER A 138 16.78 -8.28 11.33
C SER A 138 16.65 -6.75 11.41
N ARG A 139 15.43 -6.20 11.49
CA ARG A 139 15.19 -4.77 11.69
C ARG A 139 15.51 -4.31 13.11
N GLY A 140 15.46 -5.21 14.12
CA GLY A 140 15.94 -4.97 15.48
C GLY A 140 15.22 -3.88 16.27
N THR A 141 14.04 -3.44 15.83
CA THR A 141 13.33 -2.27 16.40
C THR A 141 12.16 -2.64 17.31
N GLU A 142 11.87 -3.94 17.51
CA GLU A 142 10.63 -4.41 18.10
C GLU A 142 10.87 -5.37 19.26
N SER A 143 9.93 -5.38 20.21
CA SER A 143 9.89 -6.40 21.26
C SER A 143 9.49 -7.76 20.66
N GLU A 144 9.86 -8.85 21.35
CA GLU A 144 9.47 -10.21 20.91
C GLU A 144 7.93 -10.35 20.85
N GLU A 145 7.22 -9.72 21.77
CA GLU A 145 5.75 -9.73 21.79
C GLU A 145 5.15 -9.04 20.55
N ASP A 146 5.68 -7.88 20.15
CA ASP A 146 5.23 -7.16 18.98
C ASP A 146 5.59 -7.91 17.69
N LEU A 147 6.75 -8.55 17.66
CA LEU A 147 7.17 -9.41 16.56
C LEU A 147 6.19 -10.58 16.37
N GLN A 148 5.80 -11.28 17.43
CA GLN A 148 4.84 -12.38 17.37
C GLN A 148 3.46 -11.93 16.88
N LYS A 149 3.00 -10.75 17.32
CA LYS A 149 1.76 -10.13 16.82
C LYS A 149 1.82 -9.87 15.31
N ARG A 150 2.96 -9.37 14.82
CA ARG A 150 3.16 -9.11 13.38
C ARG A 150 3.24 -10.39 12.55
N ILE A 151 3.91 -11.42 13.05
CA ILE A 151 3.96 -12.73 12.37
C ILE A 151 2.55 -13.33 12.30
N GLY A 152 1.79 -13.28 13.39
CA GLY A 152 0.40 -13.74 13.41
C GLY A 152 -0.48 -12.97 12.43
N LYS A 153 -0.36 -11.64 12.36
CA LYS A 153 -1.06 -10.80 11.38
C LYS A 153 -0.65 -11.17 9.96
N ALA A 154 0.64 -11.32 9.70
CA ALA A 154 1.16 -11.67 8.38
C ALA A 154 0.64 -13.03 7.90
N ALA A 155 0.54 -14.03 8.78
CA ALA A 155 -0.04 -15.32 8.46
C ALA A 155 -1.51 -15.20 8.02
N GLN A 156 -2.29 -14.35 8.70
CA GLN A 156 -3.67 -14.04 8.28
C GLN A 156 -3.70 -13.30 6.95
N GLU A 157 -2.86 -12.29 6.76
CA GLU A 157 -2.79 -11.51 5.51
C GLU A 157 -2.42 -12.38 4.30
N MET A 158 -1.57 -13.40 4.49
CA MET A 158 -1.19 -14.35 3.45
C MET A 158 -2.36 -15.21 2.93
N THR A 159 -3.42 -15.41 3.71
CA THR A 159 -4.61 -16.15 3.25
C THR A 159 -5.39 -15.39 2.19
N HIS A 160 -5.22 -14.07 2.10
CA HIS A 160 -5.90 -13.18 1.15
C HIS A 160 -5.19 -13.02 -0.19
N LYS A 161 -4.08 -13.70 -0.43
CA LYS A 161 -3.33 -13.56 -1.70
C LYS A 161 -4.16 -13.86 -2.96
N SER A 162 -5.17 -14.73 -2.86
CA SER A 162 -6.08 -15.07 -3.96
C SER A 162 -7.12 -13.99 -4.27
N ASP A 163 -7.26 -12.97 -3.41
CA ASP A 163 -8.20 -11.87 -3.60
C ASP A 163 -7.62 -10.75 -4.49
N PHE A 164 -6.37 -10.95 -4.96
CA PHE A 164 -5.63 -10.02 -5.81
C PHE A 164 -5.47 -10.57 -7.24
N ASP A 165 -5.38 -9.68 -8.23
CA ASP A 165 -5.22 -10.06 -9.64
C ASP A 165 -3.89 -10.77 -9.89
N LYS A 166 -2.83 -10.36 -9.18
CA LYS A 166 -1.48 -10.92 -9.31
C LYS A 166 -0.84 -11.16 -7.95
N VAL A 167 -0.03 -12.21 -7.87
CA VAL A 167 0.83 -12.50 -6.72
C VAL A 167 2.28 -12.37 -7.16
N LEU A 168 3.02 -11.46 -6.54
CA LEU A 168 4.43 -11.22 -6.78
C LEU A 168 5.26 -11.76 -5.60
N VAL A 169 5.99 -12.87 -5.82
CA VAL A 169 6.83 -13.44 -4.78
C VAL A 169 8.17 -12.69 -4.72
N ASN A 170 8.44 -12.02 -3.60
CA ASN A 170 9.69 -11.31 -3.35
C ASN A 170 10.73 -12.23 -2.68
N GLU A 171 11.25 -13.18 -3.45
CA GLU A 171 12.40 -14.00 -3.06
C GLU A 171 13.71 -13.22 -3.25
N ASN A 172 13.88 -12.62 -4.42
CA ASN A 172 14.96 -11.70 -4.78
C ASN A 172 14.35 -10.33 -5.11
N LEU A 173 14.81 -9.29 -4.41
CA LEU A 173 14.21 -7.95 -4.54
C LEU A 173 14.39 -7.36 -5.94
N GLU A 174 15.56 -7.51 -6.56
CA GLU A 174 15.85 -6.96 -7.88
C GLU A 174 14.92 -7.59 -8.94
N ARG A 175 14.80 -8.91 -8.92
CA ARG A 175 13.89 -9.64 -9.79
C ARG A 175 12.42 -9.26 -9.55
N ALA A 176 12.02 -9.11 -8.28
CA ALA A 176 10.66 -8.68 -7.93
C ALA A 176 10.36 -7.25 -8.43
N CYS A 177 11.34 -6.34 -8.33
CA CYS A 177 11.22 -4.99 -8.87
C CYS A 177 11.04 -5.00 -10.39
N GLN A 178 11.82 -5.81 -11.11
CA GLN A 178 11.71 -5.94 -12.55
C GLN A 178 10.35 -6.51 -12.99
N GLN A 179 9.89 -7.59 -12.35
CA GLN A 179 8.57 -8.18 -12.61
C GLN A 179 7.43 -7.20 -12.31
N ALA A 180 7.53 -6.43 -11.22
CA ALA A 180 6.55 -5.40 -10.91
C ALA A 180 6.52 -4.30 -11.98
N LEU A 181 7.68 -3.92 -12.52
CA LEU A 181 7.79 -2.92 -13.59
C LEU A 181 7.10 -3.41 -14.86
N GLU A 182 7.35 -4.64 -15.28
CA GLU A 182 6.71 -5.29 -16.43
C GLU A 182 5.18 -5.32 -16.26
N MET A 183 4.68 -5.81 -15.11
CA MET A 183 3.24 -5.83 -14.81
C MET A 183 2.61 -4.44 -14.90
N ALA A 184 3.29 -3.42 -14.36
CA ALA A 184 2.80 -2.05 -14.38
C ALA A 184 2.78 -1.46 -15.79
N GLN A 185 3.83 -1.69 -16.59
CA GLN A 185 3.92 -1.22 -17.97
C GLN A 185 2.84 -1.85 -18.86
N ASP A 186 2.66 -3.17 -18.78
CA ASP A 186 1.63 -3.88 -19.52
C ASP A 186 0.25 -3.33 -19.19
N PHE A 187 -0.06 -3.20 -17.91
CA PHE A 187 -1.34 -2.66 -17.47
C PHE A 187 -1.56 -1.21 -17.89
N LEU A 188 -0.52 -0.38 -17.91
CA LEU A 188 -0.65 1.03 -18.32
C LEU A 188 -0.76 1.21 -19.83
N ALA A 189 -0.28 0.25 -20.63
CA ALA A 189 -0.33 0.27 -22.10
C ALA A 189 -1.72 -0.10 -22.67
N ASP A 190 -2.47 -0.97 -21.97
CA ASP A 190 -3.85 -1.35 -22.33
C ASP A 190 -4.82 -0.17 -22.20
#